data_b523377313f6910d3976e84ece63379b
#
_entry.id   b523377313f6910d3976e84ece63379b
#
_cell.length_a   1.000
_cell.length_b   1.000
_cell.length_c   1.000
_cell.angle_alpha   90.00
_cell.angle_beta   90.00
_cell.angle_gamma   90.00
#
_symmetry.space_group_name_H-M   'P 1'
#
loop_
_entity.id
_entity.type
_entity.pdbx_description
1 polymer ?
#
loop_
_entity_poly.entity_id
_entity_poly.type
_entity_poly.pdbx_seq_one_letter_code
_entity_poly.pdbx_strand_id
1 'polypeptide(L)'
;MKKQNKESFKSIKSSIENNNKILLICSSNSEIDYIYNELIDFVSKKKIVRFYDREILPYDHFSTPDDVIKKRFYEIQKIYDAKVVVSSLKNLFEFYPQPGFYKSLKEFRTNQILSIGEIKEILQSLNYKRVEKVSSLNEYSHRGGIIDINSSRYKNPIRLDFFDDCIESIREFDIKTQRSINEIKSFKLNSGYEIPLDEEIINEFKDRWRDEFPLIDERDSNFFNGVAKNKLPEGYEN
;
A
#
# COMPACT_ATOMS: atom_id res chain seq x y z
N MET A 1 11.72 7.62 -33.70
CA MET A 1 11.00 7.52 -32.42
C MET A 1 9.71 8.34 -32.37
N LYS A 2 9.67 9.66 -32.56
CA LYS A 2 8.41 10.46 -32.40
C LYS A 2 7.23 10.10 -33.33
N LYS A 3 7.46 9.56 -34.54
CA LYS A 3 6.35 9.16 -35.46
C LYS A 3 5.70 7.84 -35.06
N GLN A 4 6.49 6.86 -34.62
CA GLN A 4 6.01 5.54 -34.19
C GLN A 4 5.16 5.63 -32.92
N ASN A 5 5.53 6.52 -31.97
CA ASN A 5 4.74 6.76 -30.77
C ASN A 5 3.36 7.36 -31.10
N LYS A 6 3.23 8.28 -32.08
CA LYS A 6 1.94 8.87 -32.44
C LYS A 6 0.91 7.87 -32.99
N GLU A 7 1.35 6.87 -33.75
CA GLU A 7 0.46 5.80 -34.26
C GLU A 7 0.03 4.86 -33.12
N SER A 8 0.95 4.51 -32.22
CA SER A 8 0.63 3.71 -31.02
C SER A 8 -0.40 4.40 -30.13
N PHE A 9 -0.26 5.70 -29.88
CA PHE A 9 -1.24 6.44 -29.05
C PHE A 9 -2.61 6.60 -29.74
N LYS A 10 -2.68 6.67 -31.08
CA LYS A 10 -3.94 6.64 -31.80
C LYS A 10 -4.66 5.30 -31.65
N SER A 11 -3.93 4.19 -31.73
CA SER A 11 -4.46 2.85 -31.50
C SER A 11 -4.96 2.68 -30.07
N ILE A 12 -4.23 3.18 -29.08
CA ILE A 12 -4.66 3.18 -27.67
C ILE A 12 -5.97 3.95 -27.50
N LYS A 13 -6.07 5.16 -28.09
CA LYS A 13 -7.28 5.98 -28.04
C LYS A 13 -8.50 5.25 -28.64
N SER A 14 -8.35 4.68 -29.82
CA SER A 14 -9.40 3.91 -30.49
C SER A 14 -9.85 2.71 -29.63
N SER A 15 -8.92 2.00 -29.01
CA SER A 15 -9.22 0.87 -28.13
C SER A 15 -9.99 1.31 -26.88
N ILE A 16 -9.68 2.47 -26.31
CA ILE A 16 -10.41 3.04 -25.17
C ILE A 16 -11.83 3.45 -25.57
N GLU A 17 -11.99 4.08 -26.72
CA GLU A 17 -13.30 4.46 -27.29
C GLU A 17 -14.18 3.23 -27.49
N ASN A 18 -13.61 2.10 -27.88
CA ASN A 18 -14.28 0.80 -28.00
C ASN A 18 -14.52 0.08 -26.66
N ASN A 19 -14.33 0.77 -25.53
CA ASN A 19 -14.53 0.28 -24.17
C ASN A 19 -13.58 -0.86 -23.74
N ASN A 20 -12.46 -1.06 -24.42
CA ASN A 20 -11.46 -2.04 -24.04
C ASN A 20 -10.62 -1.56 -22.85
N LYS A 21 -10.17 -2.51 -22.04
CA LYS A 21 -9.10 -2.26 -21.03
C LYS A 21 -7.75 -2.51 -21.68
N ILE A 22 -6.79 -1.66 -21.35
CA ILE A 22 -5.45 -1.70 -21.96
C ILE A 22 -4.42 -1.85 -20.85
N LEU A 23 -3.49 -2.77 -21.05
CA LEU A 23 -2.28 -2.91 -20.25
C LEU A 23 -1.07 -2.50 -21.11
N LEU A 24 -0.33 -1.50 -20.64
CA LEU A 24 0.91 -1.04 -21.27
C LEU A 24 2.09 -1.48 -20.40
N ILE A 25 3.04 -2.18 -21.02
CA ILE A 25 4.21 -2.70 -20.33
C ILE A 25 5.42 -1.82 -20.66
N CYS A 26 6.06 -1.32 -19.60
CA CYS A 26 7.22 -0.46 -19.63
C CYS A 26 8.46 -1.17 -19.06
N SER A 27 9.62 -0.68 -19.40
CA SER A 27 10.91 -1.20 -18.94
C SER A 27 11.37 -0.61 -17.61
N SER A 28 10.79 0.55 -17.20
CA SER A 28 11.21 1.28 -16.00
C SER A 28 10.09 2.17 -15.45
N ASN A 29 10.23 2.60 -14.19
CA ASN A 29 9.33 3.55 -13.55
C ASN A 29 9.33 4.93 -14.27
N SER A 30 10.48 5.34 -14.80
CA SER A 30 10.58 6.59 -15.60
C SER A 30 9.78 6.50 -16.90
N GLU A 31 9.75 5.33 -17.54
CA GLU A 31 8.94 5.10 -18.74
C GLU A 31 7.45 5.07 -18.40
N ILE A 32 7.07 4.50 -17.25
CA ILE A 32 5.69 4.55 -16.73
C ILE A 32 5.21 6.00 -16.62
N ASP A 33 6.03 6.87 -16.01
CA ASP A 33 5.69 8.28 -15.86
C ASP A 33 5.63 9.02 -17.21
N TYR A 34 6.55 8.71 -18.12
CA TYR A 34 6.54 9.27 -19.47
C TYR A 34 5.24 8.90 -20.22
N ILE A 35 4.90 7.63 -20.27
CA ILE A 35 3.67 7.14 -20.94
C ILE A 35 2.41 7.72 -20.29
N TYR A 36 2.38 7.81 -18.97
CA TYR A 36 1.27 8.44 -18.27
C TYR A 36 1.06 9.90 -18.67
N ASN A 37 2.14 10.67 -18.75
CA ASN A 37 2.06 12.08 -19.14
C ASN A 37 1.54 12.26 -20.58
N GLU A 38 1.87 11.35 -21.49
CA GLU A 38 1.31 11.35 -22.84
C GLU A 38 -0.19 10.96 -22.86
N LEU A 39 -0.60 10.04 -21.97
CA LEU A 39 -1.97 9.55 -21.91
C LEU A 39 -2.97 10.54 -21.31
N ILE A 40 -2.56 11.37 -20.37
CA ILE A 40 -3.46 12.31 -19.68
C ILE A 40 -4.04 13.40 -20.60
N ASP A 41 -3.47 13.59 -21.78
CA ASP A 41 -3.98 14.54 -22.79
C ASP A 41 -5.28 14.07 -23.43
N PHE A 42 -5.58 12.75 -23.40
CA PHE A 42 -6.75 12.18 -24.04
C PHE A 42 -7.51 11.14 -23.20
N VAL A 43 -6.98 10.75 -22.05
CA VAL A 43 -7.63 9.84 -21.10
C VAL A 43 -7.72 10.52 -19.74
N SER A 44 -8.89 10.47 -19.11
CA SER A 44 -9.07 11.00 -17.76
C SER A 44 -8.08 10.37 -16.77
N LYS A 45 -7.38 11.18 -16.00
CA LYS A 45 -6.44 10.74 -14.94
C LYS A 45 -7.03 9.68 -14.00
N LYS A 46 -8.32 9.76 -13.73
CA LYS A 46 -9.03 8.76 -12.87
C LYS A 46 -9.15 7.39 -13.51
N LYS A 47 -8.93 7.27 -14.81
CA LYS A 47 -9.03 6.02 -15.60
C LYS A 47 -7.67 5.43 -15.95
N ILE A 48 -6.58 6.08 -15.56
CA ILE A 48 -5.21 5.61 -15.77
C ILE A 48 -4.62 5.22 -14.43
N VAL A 49 -4.02 4.05 -14.36
CA VAL A 49 -3.25 3.55 -13.20
C VAL A 49 -1.78 3.45 -13.61
N ARG A 50 -0.90 3.99 -12.78
CA ARG A 50 0.56 3.82 -12.86
C ARG A 50 0.97 2.82 -11.80
N PHE A 51 1.25 1.62 -12.22
CA PHE A 51 1.64 0.60 -11.28
C PHE A 51 3.17 0.41 -11.33
N TYR A 52 3.86 1.07 -10.40
CA TYR A 52 5.31 1.14 -10.34
C TYR A 52 5.96 -0.19 -9.95
N ASP A 53 7.16 -0.44 -10.52
CA ASP A 53 8.07 -1.48 -10.05
C ASP A 53 8.64 -1.07 -8.68
N ARG A 54 8.87 -2.03 -7.82
CA ARG A 54 9.52 -1.79 -6.52
C ARG A 54 11.00 -1.43 -6.66
N GLU A 55 11.61 -1.70 -7.83
CA GLU A 55 13.03 -1.45 -8.14
C GLU A 55 13.99 -2.22 -7.22
N ILE A 56 13.53 -3.27 -6.58
CA ILE A 56 14.32 -4.21 -5.80
C ILE A 56 14.31 -5.59 -6.46
N LEU A 57 15.34 -6.39 -6.20
CA LEU A 57 15.40 -7.78 -6.62
C LEU A 57 14.90 -8.68 -5.47
N PRO A 58 14.36 -9.88 -5.81
CA PRO A 58 14.09 -10.89 -4.78
C PRO A 58 15.36 -11.15 -3.96
N TYR A 59 15.19 -11.22 -2.63
CA TYR A 59 16.28 -11.43 -1.67
C TYR A 59 17.27 -10.26 -1.49
N ASP A 60 16.98 -9.07 -2.03
CA ASP A 60 17.71 -7.87 -1.66
C ASP A 60 17.50 -7.57 -0.16
N HIS A 61 18.58 -7.10 0.49
CA HIS A 61 18.52 -6.67 1.90
C HIS A 61 17.95 -5.26 2.08
N PHE A 62 17.36 -4.69 1.05
CA PHE A 62 16.80 -3.33 1.06
C PHE A 62 15.29 -3.39 0.90
N SER A 63 14.60 -2.64 1.70
CA SER A 63 13.15 -2.45 1.54
C SER A 63 12.86 -1.45 0.42
N THR A 64 11.70 -1.61 -0.22
CA THR A 64 11.21 -0.65 -1.22
C THR A 64 11.10 0.76 -0.60
N PRO A 65 11.53 1.82 -1.28
CA PRO A 65 11.39 3.18 -0.76
C PRO A 65 9.93 3.55 -0.45
N ASP A 66 9.70 4.21 0.68
CA ASP A 66 8.38 4.60 1.18
C ASP A 66 7.50 5.33 0.16
N ASP A 67 8.10 6.16 -0.70
CA ASP A 67 7.37 6.89 -1.73
C ASP A 67 6.87 5.98 -2.87
N VAL A 68 7.60 4.93 -3.18
CA VAL A 68 7.18 3.89 -4.15
C VAL A 68 6.03 3.08 -3.56
N ILE A 69 6.15 2.65 -2.30
CA ILE A 69 5.08 1.94 -1.58
C ILE A 69 3.80 2.77 -1.58
N LYS A 70 3.87 4.05 -1.19
CA LYS A 70 2.71 4.96 -1.19
C LYS A 70 2.06 5.07 -2.57
N LYS A 71 2.87 5.24 -3.62
CA LYS A 71 2.37 5.30 -4.99
C LYS A 71 1.67 3.99 -5.40
N ARG A 72 2.28 2.84 -5.10
CA ARG A 72 1.70 1.52 -5.40
C ARG A 72 0.35 1.34 -4.71
N PHE A 73 0.28 1.56 -3.39
CA PHE A 73 -0.96 1.47 -2.62
C PHE A 73 -2.06 2.38 -3.14
N TYR A 74 -1.72 3.62 -3.50
CA TYR A 74 -2.67 4.57 -4.05
C TYR A 74 -3.20 4.15 -5.42
N GLU A 75 -2.36 3.60 -6.26
CA GLU A 75 -2.70 3.22 -7.63
C GLU A 75 -3.43 1.86 -7.69
N ILE A 76 -3.03 0.87 -6.90
CA ILE A 76 -3.62 -0.48 -6.97
C ILE A 76 -5.12 -0.48 -6.61
N GLN A 77 -5.56 0.41 -5.73
CA GLN A 77 -6.96 0.56 -5.37
C GLN A 77 -7.86 0.95 -6.54
N LYS A 78 -7.30 1.55 -7.59
CA LYS A 78 -8.02 2.04 -8.78
C LYS A 78 -7.98 1.05 -9.94
N ILE A 79 -7.20 -0.03 -9.84
CA ILE A 79 -6.87 -0.90 -10.98
C ILE A 79 -8.13 -1.53 -11.62
N TYR A 80 -9.15 -1.82 -10.82
CA TYR A 80 -10.40 -2.42 -11.29
C TYR A 80 -11.26 -1.46 -12.11
N ASP A 81 -11.21 -0.16 -11.79
CA ASP A 81 -11.96 0.90 -12.46
C ASP A 81 -11.15 1.57 -13.57
N ALA A 82 -9.90 1.17 -13.73
CA ALA A 82 -9.01 1.69 -14.75
C ALA A 82 -9.43 1.23 -16.16
N LYS A 83 -9.20 2.11 -17.12
CA LYS A 83 -9.24 1.80 -18.56
C LYS A 83 -7.85 1.49 -19.09
N VAL A 84 -6.83 2.13 -18.52
CA VAL A 84 -5.43 1.94 -18.88
C VAL A 84 -4.64 1.65 -17.62
N VAL A 85 -3.88 0.59 -17.64
CA VAL A 85 -2.85 0.27 -16.62
C VAL A 85 -1.50 0.37 -17.31
N VAL A 86 -0.62 1.19 -16.75
CA VAL A 86 0.77 1.32 -17.20
C VAL A 86 1.65 0.69 -16.11
N SER A 87 2.40 -0.34 -16.45
CA SER A 87 3.14 -1.15 -15.47
C SER A 87 4.45 -1.67 -16.03
N SER A 88 5.30 -2.22 -15.16
CA SER A 88 6.52 -2.94 -15.57
C SER A 88 6.23 -4.40 -15.87
N LEU A 89 7.15 -5.04 -16.60
CA LEU A 89 7.07 -6.48 -16.86
C LEU A 89 7.17 -7.30 -15.56
N LYS A 90 7.99 -6.87 -14.60
CA LYS A 90 8.16 -7.56 -13.31
C LYS A 90 6.85 -7.69 -12.56
N ASN A 91 6.06 -6.64 -12.52
CA ASN A 91 4.76 -6.64 -11.84
C ASN A 91 3.77 -7.70 -12.38
N LEU A 92 3.94 -8.20 -13.60
CA LEU A 92 3.09 -9.27 -14.14
C LEU A 92 3.39 -10.65 -13.53
N PHE A 93 4.55 -10.80 -12.94
CA PHE A 93 4.98 -12.05 -12.29
C PHE A 93 4.83 -12.02 -10.77
N GLU A 94 4.35 -10.90 -10.21
CA GLU A 94 4.04 -10.79 -8.79
C GLU A 94 2.64 -11.34 -8.49
N PHE A 95 2.46 -11.91 -7.31
CA PHE A 95 1.16 -12.30 -6.81
C PHE A 95 0.50 -11.13 -6.08
N TYR A 96 -0.79 -10.94 -6.34
CA TYR A 96 -1.57 -9.88 -5.71
C TYR A 96 -2.77 -10.47 -4.97
N PRO A 97 -3.13 -9.92 -3.81
CA PRO A 97 -4.34 -10.29 -3.10
C PRO A 97 -5.59 -10.05 -3.94
N GLN A 98 -6.67 -10.72 -3.54
CA GLN A 98 -7.97 -10.49 -4.15
C GLN A 98 -8.43 -9.03 -4.01
N PRO A 99 -9.26 -8.54 -4.95
CA PRO A 99 -9.75 -7.15 -4.96
C PRO A 99 -10.35 -6.66 -3.64
N GLY A 100 -10.99 -7.56 -2.89
CA GLY A 100 -11.60 -7.26 -1.61
C GLY A 100 -10.62 -6.77 -0.55
N PHE A 101 -9.40 -7.29 -0.56
CA PHE A 101 -8.35 -6.90 0.38
C PHE A 101 -8.06 -5.39 0.36
N TYR A 102 -7.86 -4.82 -0.83
CA TYR A 102 -7.56 -3.40 -0.99
C TYR A 102 -8.78 -2.48 -0.74
N LYS A 103 -9.99 -3.04 -0.75
CA LYS A 103 -11.23 -2.33 -0.46
C LYS A 103 -11.61 -2.41 1.01
N SER A 104 -11.05 -3.34 1.77
CA SER A 104 -11.28 -3.48 3.20
C SER A 104 -10.58 -2.34 3.94
N LEU A 105 -11.34 -1.33 4.36
CA LEU A 105 -10.84 -0.15 5.03
C LEU A 105 -11.54 0.00 6.39
N LYS A 106 -10.77 0.32 7.42
CA LYS A 106 -11.29 0.80 8.70
C LYS A 106 -11.41 2.32 8.65
N GLU A 107 -12.62 2.84 8.81
CA GLU A 107 -12.88 4.28 8.81
C GLU A 107 -13.02 4.78 10.26
N PHE A 108 -12.39 5.93 10.53
CA PHE A 108 -12.42 6.62 11.81
C PHE A 108 -12.90 8.05 11.59
N ARG A 109 -13.69 8.57 12.53
CA ARG A 109 -14.31 9.90 12.42
C ARG A 109 -14.17 10.67 13.72
N THR A 110 -14.16 12.00 13.64
CA THR A 110 -14.30 12.85 14.82
C THR A 110 -15.61 12.58 15.54
N ASN A 111 -15.59 12.66 16.86
CA ASN A 111 -16.70 12.32 17.77
C ASN A 111 -17.09 10.83 17.76
N GLN A 112 -16.25 9.96 17.20
CA GLN A 112 -16.44 8.52 17.29
C GLN A 112 -16.07 8.05 18.69
N ILE A 113 -16.95 7.27 19.31
CA ILE A 113 -16.65 6.57 20.57
C ILE A 113 -15.81 5.35 20.22
N LEU A 114 -14.58 5.36 20.66
CA LEU A 114 -13.59 4.30 20.43
C LEU A 114 -12.45 4.49 21.43
N SER A 115 -12.18 3.49 22.23
CA SER A 115 -11.09 3.56 23.22
C SER A 115 -9.71 3.49 22.55
N ILE A 116 -8.71 4.04 23.25
CA ILE A 116 -7.30 3.91 22.84
C ILE A 116 -6.87 2.44 22.76
N GLY A 117 -7.45 1.57 23.59
CA GLY A 117 -7.21 0.14 23.56
C GLY A 117 -7.65 -0.47 22.23
N GLU A 118 -8.91 -0.25 21.85
CA GLU A 118 -9.50 -0.78 20.61
C GLU A 118 -8.76 -0.30 19.36
N ILE A 119 -8.40 0.99 19.27
CA ILE A 119 -7.64 1.44 18.09
C ILE A 119 -6.24 0.83 18.01
N LYS A 120 -5.58 0.56 19.14
CA LYS A 120 -4.29 -0.16 19.15
C LYS A 120 -4.44 -1.60 18.66
N GLU A 121 -5.49 -2.30 19.07
CA GLU A 121 -5.80 -3.64 18.56
C GLU A 121 -6.06 -3.62 17.05
N ILE A 122 -6.83 -2.66 16.56
CA ILE A 122 -7.07 -2.48 15.12
C ILE A 122 -5.74 -2.21 14.38
N LEU A 123 -4.89 -1.33 14.89
CA LEU A 123 -3.60 -1.01 14.27
C LEU A 123 -2.68 -2.24 14.22
N GLN A 124 -2.66 -3.04 15.29
CA GLN A 124 -1.90 -4.29 15.34
C GLN A 124 -2.45 -5.32 14.34
N SER A 125 -3.77 -5.49 14.27
CA SER A 125 -4.40 -6.40 13.30
C SER A 125 -4.19 -5.97 11.83
N LEU A 126 -3.95 -4.69 11.60
CA LEU A 126 -3.59 -4.13 10.31
C LEU A 126 -2.07 -4.10 10.06
N ASN A 127 -1.27 -4.74 10.93
CA ASN A 127 0.20 -4.84 10.82
C ASN A 127 0.94 -3.51 10.92
N TYR A 128 0.41 -2.53 11.70
CA TYR A 128 1.15 -1.33 12.05
C TYR A 128 2.12 -1.60 13.21
N LYS A 129 3.37 -1.18 13.04
CA LYS A 129 4.42 -1.33 14.05
C LYS A 129 4.32 -0.22 15.10
N ARG A 130 4.30 -0.60 16.38
CA ARG A 130 4.36 0.38 17.47
C ARG A 130 5.80 0.91 17.63
N VAL A 131 5.94 2.24 17.69
CA VAL A 131 7.20 2.95 17.91
C VAL A 131 7.02 4.07 18.94
N GLU A 132 8.11 4.65 19.44
CA GLU A 132 8.05 5.82 20.33
C GLU A 132 7.64 7.08 19.57
N LYS A 133 8.17 7.25 18.35
CA LYS A 133 7.90 8.36 17.45
C LYS A 133 7.83 7.86 16.02
N VAL A 134 6.75 8.20 15.33
CA VAL A 134 6.52 7.82 13.93
C VAL A 134 7.55 8.48 13.02
N SER A 135 8.22 7.68 12.19
CA SER A 135 9.23 8.10 11.23
C SER A 135 9.07 7.44 9.85
N SER A 136 8.62 6.20 9.80
CA SER A 136 8.47 5.39 8.60
C SER A 136 7.03 5.00 8.34
N LEU A 137 6.75 4.41 7.18
CA LEU A 137 5.43 3.89 6.87
C LEU A 137 5.02 2.76 7.80
N ASN A 138 3.70 2.62 7.97
CA ASN A 138 3.07 1.55 8.74
C ASN A 138 3.51 1.53 10.21
N GLU A 139 3.91 2.69 10.72
CA GLU A 139 4.21 2.92 12.13
C GLU A 139 3.08 3.67 12.81
N TYR A 140 2.91 3.37 14.11
CA TYR A 140 2.10 4.20 15.01
C TYR A 140 2.80 4.43 16.34
N SER A 141 2.52 5.57 16.96
CA SER A 141 2.96 5.88 18.32
C SER A 141 1.77 6.28 19.19
N HIS A 142 1.89 6.03 20.49
CA HIS A 142 0.89 6.38 21.49
C HIS A 142 1.54 7.11 22.65
N ARG A 143 1.02 8.31 22.96
CA ARG A 143 1.51 9.17 24.05
C ARG A 143 0.32 9.90 24.71
N GLY A 144 -0.03 9.50 25.93
CA GLY A 144 -1.19 10.05 26.62
C GLY A 144 -2.48 9.84 25.82
N GLY A 145 -3.23 10.88 25.54
CA GLY A 145 -4.42 10.86 24.70
C GLY A 145 -4.16 11.00 23.20
N ILE A 146 -2.90 10.82 22.73
CA ILE A 146 -2.54 11.04 21.33
C ILE A 146 -2.06 9.74 20.68
N ILE A 147 -2.60 9.45 19.48
CA ILE A 147 -2.11 8.39 18.60
C ILE A 147 -1.69 9.01 17.28
N ASP A 148 -0.43 8.83 16.91
CA ASP A 148 0.11 9.20 15.61
C ASP A 148 0.22 7.96 14.72
N ILE A 149 -0.19 8.06 13.45
CA ILE A 149 -0.23 6.94 12.50
C ILE A 149 0.33 7.40 11.16
N ASN A 150 1.30 6.68 10.60
CA ASN A 150 1.80 6.92 9.23
C ASN A 150 1.34 5.82 8.29
N SER A 151 0.27 6.08 7.57
CA SER A 151 -0.32 5.15 6.61
C SER A 151 0.16 5.44 5.19
N SER A 152 0.36 4.40 4.39
CA SER A 152 0.67 4.50 2.96
C SER A 152 -0.41 5.21 2.15
N ARG A 153 -1.64 5.31 2.68
CA ARG A 153 -2.79 5.94 2.03
C ARG A 153 -2.70 7.46 1.98
N TYR A 154 -2.00 8.09 2.91
CA TYR A 154 -1.94 9.54 3.06
C TYR A 154 -0.54 10.08 2.81
N LYS A 155 -0.49 11.30 2.26
CA LYS A 155 0.79 11.99 2.06
C LYS A 155 1.48 12.27 3.39
N ASN A 156 0.71 12.73 4.38
CA ASN A 156 1.18 13.09 5.70
C ASN A 156 0.64 12.09 6.73
N PRO A 157 1.35 11.84 7.83
CA PRO A 157 0.83 11.06 8.94
C PRO A 157 -0.40 11.73 9.56
N ILE A 158 -1.20 10.92 10.24
CA ILE A 158 -2.44 11.31 10.90
C ILE A 158 -2.23 11.29 12.41
N ARG A 159 -2.71 12.31 13.12
CA ARG A 159 -2.76 12.42 14.57
C ARG A 159 -4.20 12.39 15.04
N LEU A 160 -4.49 11.50 15.95
CA LEU A 160 -5.75 11.41 16.67
C LEU A 160 -5.53 11.96 18.06
N ASP A 161 -6.37 12.92 18.47
CA ASP A 161 -6.45 13.36 19.86
C ASP A 161 -7.71 12.73 20.48
N PHE A 162 -7.54 12.14 21.64
CA PHE A 162 -8.59 11.50 22.40
C PHE A 162 -8.91 12.30 23.65
N PHE A 163 -10.19 12.46 23.90
CA PHE A 163 -10.72 12.83 25.21
C PHE A 163 -11.54 11.65 25.75
N ASP A 164 -11.05 11.04 26.82
CA ASP A 164 -11.54 9.73 27.29
C ASP A 164 -11.59 8.71 26.14
N ASP A 165 -12.72 8.06 25.91
CA ASP A 165 -12.95 7.09 24.84
C ASP A 165 -13.58 7.73 23.58
N CYS A 166 -13.26 8.99 23.31
CA CYS A 166 -13.79 9.70 22.14
C CYS A 166 -12.66 10.33 21.32
N ILE A 167 -12.70 10.16 20.00
CA ILE A 167 -11.80 10.86 19.07
C ILE A 167 -12.26 12.33 18.99
N GLU A 168 -11.58 13.22 19.72
CA GLU A 168 -11.91 14.64 19.75
C GLU A 168 -11.54 15.35 18.46
N SER A 169 -10.33 15.09 17.95
CA SER A 169 -9.85 15.67 16.69
C SER A 169 -8.99 14.71 15.89
N ILE A 170 -8.98 14.92 14.56
CA ILE A 170 -8.15 14.19 13.61
C ILE A 170 -7.38 15.22 12.79
N ARG A 171 -6.05 15.13 12.78
CA ARG A 171 -5.19 16.09 12.09
C ARG A 171 -4.13 15.42 11.27
N GLU A 172 -3.84 15.98 10.10
CA GLU A 172 -2.57 15.70 9.41
C GLU A 172 -1.43 16.47 10.07
N PHE A 173 -0.25 15.88 10.16
CA PHE A 173 0.93 16.57 10.67
C PHE A 173 2.18 16.30 9.82
N ASP A 174 3.13 17.22 9.89
CA ASP A 174 4.43 17.08 9.25
C ASP A 174 5.34 16.19 10.07
N ILE A 175 5.87 15.12 9.46
CA ILE A 175 6.65 14.11 10.15
C ILE A 175 7.99 14.66 10.70
N LYS A 176 8.58 15.67 10.03
CA LYS A 176 9.86 16.25 10.42
C LYS A 176 9.71 17.25 11.57
N THR A 177 8.75 18.16 11.43
CA THR A 177 8.49 19.22 12.42
C THR A 177 7.55 18.82 13.52
N GLN A 178 6.79 17.73 13.34
CA GLN A 178 5.73 17.24 14.25
C GLN A 178 4.58 18.23 14.44
N ARG A 179 4.47 19.25 13.60
CA ARG A 179 3.40 20.27 13.66
C ARG A 179 2.20 19.84 12.84
N SER A 180 1.01 20.10 13.36
CA SER A 180 -0.24 19.91 12.63
C SER A 180 -0.29 20.81 11.39
N ILE A 181 -0.81 20.26 10.29
CA ILE A 181 -0.96 20.93 8.99
C ILE A 181 -2.43 21.28 8.78
N ASN A 182 -3.29 20.25 8.80
CA ASN A 182 -4.72 20.36 8.52
C ASN A 182 -5.52 19.54 9.52
N GLU A 183 -6.73 19.99 9.79
CA GLU A 183 -7.75 19.17 10.47
C GLU A 183 -8.64 18.50 9.44
N ILE A 184 -8.98 17.22 9.68
CA ILE A 184 -9.85 16.41 8.83
C ILE A 184 -10.94 15.77 9.67
N LYS A 185 -12.10 15.50 9.07
CA LYS A 185 -13.26 14.93 9.80
C LYS A 185 -13.24 13.40 9.89
N SER A 186 -12.55 12.77 8.98
CA SER A 186 -12.41 11.31 8.96
C SER A 186 -11.15 10.87 8.21
N PHE A 187 -10.69 9.67 8.51
CA PHE A 187 -9.64 9.00 7.73
C PHE A 187 -9.92 7.51 7.65
N LYS A 188 -9.24 6.84 6.69
CA LYS A 188 -9.40 5.41 6.45
C LYS A 188 -8.04 4.74 6.53
N LEU A 189 -7.97 3.59 7.20
CA LEU A 189 -6.79 2.75 7.26
C LEU A 189 -6.96 1.51 6.37
N ASN A 190 -5.88 1.14 5.73
CA ASN A 190 -5.66 -0.14 5.06
C ASN A 190 -4.64 -0.96 5.84
N SER A 191 -4.43 -2.22 5.44
CA SER A 191 -3.32 -3.02 5.95
C SER A 191 -1.98 -2.30 5.77
N GLY A 192 -1.07 -2.50 6.71
CA GLY A 192 0.33 -2.04 6.62
C GLY A 192 1.14 -2.77 5.56
N TYR A 193 0.69 -3.95 5.09
CA TYR A 193 1.35 -4.71 4.03
C TYR A 193 0.51 -4.75 2.77
N GLU A 194 1.17 -4.89 1.61
CA GLU A 194 0.51 -5.10 0.32
C GLU A 194 -0.14 -6.48 0.20
N ILE A 195 0.25 -7.43 1.06
CA ILE A 195 -0.30 -8.78 1.13
C ILE A 195 -1.08 -8.99 2.43
N PRO A 196 -2.14 -9.81 2.41
CA PRO A 196 -2.84 -10.18 3.63
C PRO A 196 -1.97 -11.10 4.50
N LEU A 197 -1.98 -10.88 5.81
CA LEU A 197 -1.35 -11.72 6.82
C LEU A 197 -2.36 -11.99 7.94
N ASP A 198 -3.57 -12.41 7.57
CA ASP A 198 -4.56 -12.89 8.55
C ASP A 198 -4.26 -14.35 8.96
N GLU A 199 -4.93 -14.81 10.00
CA GLU A 199 -4.67 -16.13 10.58
C GLU A 199 -4.92 -17.27 9.58
N GLU A 200 -5.90 -17.16 8.72
CA GLU A 200 -6.24 -18.17 7.71
C GLU A 200 -5.09 -18.31 6.69
N ILE A 201 -4.61 -17.20 6.15
CA ILE A 201 -3.51 -17.15 5.18
C ILE A 201 -2.20 -17.61 5.82
N ILE A 202 -1.93 -17.23 7.07
CA ILE A 202 -0.74 -17.70 7.79
C ILE A 202 -0.78 -19.22 7.97
N ASN A 203 -1.94 -19.81 8.29
CA ASN A 203 -2.06 -21.25 8.43
C ASN A 203 -1.90 -21.96 7.07
N GLU A 204 -2.52 -21.47 5.99
CA GLU A 204 -2.31 -22.01 4.65
C GLU A 204 -0.84 -21.91 4.21
N PHE A 205 -0.16 -20.80 4.52
CA PHE A 205 1.28 -20.65 4.28
C PHE A 205 2.09 -21.73 5.01
N LYS A 206 1.82 -21.97 6.31
CA LYS A 206 2.53 -22.99 7.11
C LYS A 206 2.37 -24.38 6.52
N ASP A 207 1.15 -24.74 6.10
CA ASP A 207 0.87 -26.04 5.52
C ASP A 207 1.59 -26.22 4.18
N ARG A 208 1.49 -25.23 3.28
CA ARG A 208 2.24 -25.23 2.00
C ARG A 208 3.74 -25.25 2.19
N TRP A 209 4.27 -24.54 3.18
CA TRP A 209 5.71 -24.55 3.48
C TRP A 209 6.20 -25.95 3.84
N ARG A 210 5.45 -26.69 4.67
CA ARG A 210 5.78 -28.05 5.08
C ARG A 210 5.78 -29.02 3.91
N ASP A 211 4.82 -28.86 3.01
CA ASP A 211 4.71 -29.69 1.81
C ASP A 211 5.86 -29.43 0.82
N GLU A 212 6.21 -28.15 0.62
CA GLU A 212 7.22 -27.73 -0.38
C GLU A 212 8.65 -27.92 0.15
N PHE A 213 8.86 -27.73 1.46
CA PHE A 213 10.18 -27.79 2.09
C PHE A 213 10.26 -28.82 3.23
N PRO A 214 9.97 -30.10 2.99
CA PRO A 214 9.84 -31.09 4.06
C PRO A 214 11.15 -31.40 4.80
N LEU A 215 12.31 -31.01 4.23
CA LEU A 215 13.63 -31.22 4.81
C LEU A 215 14.19 -29.98 5.54
N ILE A 216 13.50 -28.85 5.49
CA ILE A 216 13.95 -27.60 6.15
C ILE A 216 13.26 -27.51 7.51
N ASP A 217 14.06 -27.41 8.58
CA ASP A 217 13.51 -27.11 9.91
C ASP A 217 12.92 -25.69 9.91
N GLU A 218 11.65 -25.57 10.24
CA GLU A 218 10.93 -24.29 10.31
C GLU A 218 11.67 -23.26 11.18
N ARG A 219 12.36 -23.72 12.24
CA ARG A 219 13.12 -22.89 13.17
C ARG A 219 14.33 -22.22 12.52
N ASP A 220 14.88 -22.82 11.48
CA ASP A 220 16.07 -22.33 10.80
C ASP A 220 15.72 -21.30 9.70
N SER A 221 14.43 -21.14 9.36
CA SER A 221 13.97 -20.17 8.38
C SER A 221 13.49 -18.87 9.03
N ASN A 222 14.25 -17.80 8.85
CA ASN A 222 13.83 -16.45 9.29
C ASN A 222 12.55 -16.00 8.59
N PHE A 223 12.37 -16.38 7.31
CA PHE A 223 11.18 -16.06 6.54
C PHE A 223 9.95 -16.75 7.12
N PHE A 224 10.01 -18.08 7.32
CA PHE A 224 8.92 -18.85 7.94
C PHE A 224 8.56 -18.30 9.31
N ASN A 225 9.56 -18.10 10.18
CA ASN A 225 9.35 -17.58 11.54
C ASN A 225 8.76 -16.16 11.55
N GLY A 226 9.11 -15.33 10.58
CA GLY A 226 8.54 -14.01 10.41
C GLY A 226 7.05 -14.09 10.09
N VAL A 227 6.70 -14.75 8.98
CA VAL A 227 5.32 -14.90 8.51
C VAL A 227 4.44 -15.60 9.57
N ALA A 228 4.96 -16.67 10.20
CA ALA A 228 4.24 -17.39 11.26
C ALA A 228 3.90 -16.51 12.48
N LYS A 229 4.62 -15.41 12.69
CA LYS A 229 4.39 -14.41 13.75
C LYS A 229 3.69 -13.14 13.22
N ASN A 230 3.06 -13.23 12.06
CA ASN A 230 2.40 -12.08 11.40
C ASN A 230 3.36 -10.90 11.15
N LYS A 231 4.59 -11.21 10.74
CA LYS A 231 5.62 -10.21 10.47
C LYS A 231 6.43 -10.63 9.24
N LEU A 232 6.46 -9.80 8.22
CA LEU A 232 7.37 -10.03 7.10
C LEU A 232 8.80 -9.66 7.49
N PRO A 233 9.79 -10.48 7.14
CA PRO A 233 11.19 -10.11 7.27
C PRO A 233 11.54 -8.89 6.42
N GLU A 234 12.57 -8.16 6.80
CA GLU A 234 13.08 -7.02 6.05
C GLU A 234 13.40 -7.42 4.60
N GLY A 235 12.95 -6.61 3.66
CA GLY A 235 13.01 -6.89 2.22
C GLY A 235 11.81 -7.68 1.66
N TYR A 236 10.91 -8.17 2.51
CA TYR A 236 9.68 -8.90 2.14
C TYR A 236 8.40 -8.19 2.57
N GLU A 237 8.50 -7.03 3.21
CA GLU A 237 7.35 -6.28 3.72
C GLU A 237 6.45 -5.72 2.60
N ASN A 238 6.92 -5.79 1.36
CA ASN A 238 6.27 -5.18 0.21
C ASN A 238 6.11 -6.13 -0.95
#